data_ebf316026034d294231f001222c98cee
#
_entry.id   ebf316026034d294231f001222c98cee
#
_cell.length_a   1.000
_cell.length_b   1.000
_cell.length_c   1.000
_cell.angle_alpha   90.00
_cell.angle_beta   90.00
_cell.angle_gamma   90.00
#
_symmetry.space_group_name_H-M   'P 1'
#
loop_
_entity.id
_entity.type
_entity.pdbx_description
1 polymer ?
#
loop_
_entity_poly.entity_id
_entity_poly.type
_entity_poly.pdbx_seq_one_letter_code
_entity_poly.pdbx_strand_id
1 'polypeptide(L)'
;MLITSKDNETIKHIRKLKEKKYRDEYGEYVIEGIKLINEAIKEKANVKTIIVCDNCNKEAITQNSMYEVAKQNCIYVDEKVFNTITEVKNPQGILAVVGKPEGNKEINYKEDMIVILDDLQDPGNLGTILRTVDSVGLSQIIVSKRSGDVYNSKVVRSTMGAIFRVNVIESENLKDTIKEIKKHKFNVISTSLDTDKSLYDIELNKSAIIVGNEANGVSKEIQELSDTKIIIPMLGKTESLNASVATGVVLYEYVRQKICKKFKKNIANSKIIL
;
A
#
# COMPACT_ATOMS: atom_id res chain seq x y z
N MET A 1 8.75 -2.72 -33.37
CA MET A 1 7.90 -3.79 -33.95
C MET A 1 6.51 -3.65 -33.38
N LEU A 2 5.44 -3.65 -34.20
CA LEU A 2 4.06 -3.55 -33.74
C LEU A 2 3.48 -4.96 -33.61
N ILE A 3 2.95 -5.28 -32.41
CA ILE A 3 2.26 -6.55 -32.15
C ILE A 3 0.77 -6.37 -32.45
N THR A 4 0.26 -7.15 -33.39
CA THR A 4 -1.15 -7.15 -33.82
C THR A 4 -1.90 -8.43 -33.43
N SER A 5 -1.17 -9.44 -32.91
CA SER A 5 -1.76 -10.71 -32.49
C SER A 5 -1.94 -10.81 -30.99
N LYS A 6 -3.16 -11.10 -30.55
CA LYS A 6 -3.47 -11.45 -29.15
C LYS A 6 -2.82 -12.75 -28.67
N ASP A 7 -2.34 -13.58 -29.60
CA ASP A 7 -1.68 -14.85 -29.31
C ASP A 7 -0.16 -14.75 -29.18
N ASN A 8 0.40 -13.53 -29.27
CA ASN A 8 1.79 -13.25 -28.97
C ASN A 8 2.11 -13.64 -27.51
N GLU A 9 3.26 -14.24 -27.28
CA GLU A 9 3.64 -14.78 -25.94
C GLU A 9 3.71 -13.69 -24.87
N THR A 10 4.21 -12.49 -25.19
CA THR A 10 4.23 -11.36 -24.25
C THR A 10 2.80 -10.95 -23.86
N ILE A 11 1.88 -10.92 -24.81
CA ILE A 11 0.48 -10.57 -24.54
C ILE A 11 -0.20 -11.64 -23.71
N LYS A 12 0.05 -12.91 -23.98
CA LYS A 12 -0.45 -14.03 -23.15
C LYS A 12 0.10 -13.94 -21.72
N HIS A 13 1.38 -13.63 -21.58
CA HIS A 13 2.01 -13.45 -20.26
C HIS A 13 1.33 -12.33 -19.48
N ILE A 14 1.18 -11.13 -20.06
CA ILE A 14 0.52 -10.00 -19.42
C ILE A 14 -0.92 -10.34 -18.98
N ARG A 15 -1.66 -11.04 -19.83
CA ARG A 15 -3.03 -11.49 -19.47
C ARG A 15 -3.05 -12.42 -18.27
N LYS A 16 -2.08 -13.34 -18.16
CA LYS A 16 -1.96 -14.22 -16.99
C LYS A 16 -1.75 -13.44 -15.69
N LEU A 17 -1.01 -12.30 -15.72
CA LEU A 17 -0.79 -11.47 -14.57
C LEU A 17 -2.06 -10.82 -13.96
N LYS A 18 -3.22 -10.93 -14.63
CA LYS A 18 -4.52 -10.57 -14.03
C LYS A 18 -4.88 -11.49 -12.85
N GLU A 19 -4.37 -12.72 -12.82
CA GLU A 19 -4.62 -13.71 -11.77
C GLU A 19 -3.49 -13.72 -10.73
N LYS A 20 -3.84 -13.75 -9.44
CA LYS A 20 -2.87 -13.78 -8.32
C LYS A 20 -1.87 -14.92 -8.48
N LYS A 21 -2.34 -16.12 -8.86
CA LYS A 21 -1.49 -17.31 -9.06
C LYS A 21 -0.27 -17.01 -9.93
N TYR A 22 -0.48 -16.35 -11.07
CA TYR A 22 0.60 -16.08 -12.01
C TYR A 22 1.46 -14.88 -11.57
N ARG A 23 0.88 -13.91 -10.84
CA ARG A 23 1.69 -12.84 -10.21
C ARG A 23 2.66 -13.41 -9.17
N ASP A 24 2.24 -14.44 -8.44
CA ASP A 24 3.08 -15.12 -7.45
C ASP A 24 4.11 -16.03 -8.13
N GLU A 25 3.70 -16.77 -9.17
CA GLU A 25 4.57 -17.68 -9.94
C GLU A 25 5.72 -16.93 -10.63
N TYR A 26 5.41 -15.80 -11.29
CA TYR A 26 6.39 -15.04 -12.06
C TYR A 26 7.09 -13.95 -11.25
N GLY A 27 6.59 -13.65 -10.06
CA GLY A 27 7.10 -12.53 -9.25
C GLY A 27 6.88 -11.17 -9.95
N GLU A 28 5.78 -11.03 -10.71
CA GLU A 28 5.52 -9.85 -11.54
C GLU A 28 4.07 -9.39 -11.39
N TYR A 29 3.84 -8.11 -11.69
CA TYR A 29 2.50 -7.51 -11.72
C TYR A 29 2.42 -6.40 -12.77
N VAL A 30 1.19 -6.01 -13.12
CA VAL A 30 0.93 -4.96 -14.11
C VAL A 30 0.60 -3.65 -13.42
N ILE A 31 1.19 -2.57 -13.93
CA ILE A 31 0.82 -1.20 -13.60
C ILE A 31 0.30 -0.50 -14.86
N GLU A 32 -0.67 0.40 -14.73
CA GLU A 32 -1.29 1.07 -15.85
C GLU A 32 -1.45 2.58 -15.62
N GLY A 33 -1.09 3.36 -16.63
CA GLY A 33 -1.19 4.81 -16.65
C GLY A 33 0.13 5.53 -16.45
N ILE A 34 0.25 6.68 -17.13
CA ILE A 34 1.50 7.47 -17.23
C ILE A 34 2.05 7.85 -15.86
N LYS A 35 1.20 8.35 -14.94
CA LYS A 35 1.64 8.78 -13.62
C LYS A 35 2.25 7.64 -12.81
N LEU A 36 1.61 6.46 -12.83
CA LEU A 36 2.06 5.32 -12.03
C LEU A 36 3.36 4.73 -12.57
N ILE A 37 3.52 4.70 -13.90
CA ILE A 37 4.76 4.27 -14.55
C ILE A 37 5.90 5.27 -14.25
N ASN A 38 5.60 6.58 -14.23
CA ASN A 38 6.56 7.62 -13.84
C ASN A 38 7.05 7.40 -12.40
N GLU A 39 6.14 7.16 -11.46
CA GLU A 39 6.50 6.87 -10.08
C GLU A 39 7.36 5.59 -9.99
N ALA A 40 7.00 4.53 -10.71
CA ALA A 40 7.78 3.29 -10.74
C ALA A 40 9.24 3.54 -11.17
N ILE A 41 9.44 4.32 -12.22
CA ILE A 41 10.78 4.64 -12.74
C ILE A 41 11.55 5.53 -11.76
N LYS A 42 10.90 6.57 -11.23
CA LYS A 42 11.49 7.49 -10.26
C LYS A 42 11.97 6.75 -9.00
N GLU A 43 11.17 5.80 -8.51
CA GLU A 43 11.49 4.98 -7.36
C GLU A 43 12.37 3.76 -7.70
N LYS A 44 12.87 3.68 -8.95
CA LYS A 44 13.76 2.60 -9.44
C LYS A 44 13.15 1.21 -9.27
N ALA A 45 11.83 1.09 -9.42
CA ALA A 45 11.16 -0.20 -9.44
C ALA A 45 11.66 -1.05 -10.63
N ASN A 46 11.60 -2.36 -10.48
CA ASN A 46 12.07 -3.31 -11.50
C ASN A 46 11.11 -3.37 -12.70
N VAL A 47 11.09 -2.31 -13.52
CA VAL A 47 10.27 -2.23 -14.74
C VAL A 47 10.85 -3.14 -15.81
N LYS A 48 10.16 -4.24 -16.12
CA LYS A 48 10.61 -5.25 -17.09
C LYS A 48 10.32 -4.84 -18.54
N THR A 49 9.08 -4.37 -18.78
CA THR A 49 8.60 -4.07 -20.14
C THR A 49 7.52 -3.00 -20.05
N ILE A 50 7.55 -2.07 -21.00
CA ILE A 50 6.50 -1.06 -21.16
C ILE A 50 5.76 -1.35 -22.47
N ILE A 51 4.43 -1.37 -22.40
CA ILE A 51 3.54 -1.62 -23.51
C ILE A 51 2.79 -0.34 -23.85
N VAL A 52 2.87 0.06 -25.11
CA VAL A 52 2.26 1.30 -25.62
C VAL A 52 1.28 0.95 -26.73
N CYS A 53 0.07 1.44 -26.61
CA CYS A 53 -0.93 1.38 -27.68
C CYS A 53 -0.53 2.33 -28.81
N ASP A 54 -0.49 1.84 -30.04
CA ASP A 54 -0.01 2.61 -31.19
C ASP A 54 -0.84 3.87 -31.47
N ASN A 55 -2.13 3.83 -31.15
CA ASN A 55 -3.06 4.95 -31.34
C ASN A 55 -3.17 5.87 -30.10
N CYS A 56 -2.36 5.65 -29.05
CA CYS A 56 -2.42 6.54 -27.88
C CYS A 56 -1.72 7.87 -28.16
N ASN A 57 -2.04 8.89 -27.37
CA ASN A 57 -1.46 10.22 -27.49
C ASN A 57 0.04 10.19 -27.20
N LYS A 58 0.84 10.05 -28.28
CA LYS A 58 2.32 9.97 -28.22
C LYS A 58 2.94 11.20 -27.56
N GLU A 59 2.32 12.38 -27.67
CA GLU A 59 2.81 13.61 -27.06
C GLU A 59 2.83 13.54 -25.54
N ALA A 60 1.81 12.98 -24.91
CA ALA A 60 1.77 12.81 -23.45
C ALA A 60 2.85 11.86 -22.93
N ILE A 61 3.29 10.91 -23.76
CA ILE A 61 4.36 9.96 -23.41
C ILE A 61 5.73 10.60 -23.64
N THR A 62 5.90 11.38 -24.73
CA THR A 62 7.18 11.98 -25.11
C THR A 62 7.55 13.21 -24.30
N GLN A 63 6.58 13.96 -23.77
CA GLN A 63 6.81 15.14 -22.92
C GLN A 63 7.29 14.83 -21.50
N ASN A 64 7.26 13.57 -21.09
CA ASN A 64 7.76 13.15 -19.80
C ASN A 64 9.18 12.58 -19.93
N SER A 65 10.06 12.92 -19.00
CA SER A 65 11.47 12.46 -18.89
C SER A 65 11.67 10.94 -18.94
N MET A 66 10.57 10.19 -18.87
CA MET A 66 10.48 8.74 -18.99
C MET A 66 10.81 8.17 -20.35
N TYR A 67 10.64 8.95 -21.41
CA TYR A 67 10.79 8.44 -22.77
C TYR A 67 12.20 7.90 -23.04
N GLU A 68 13.23 8.51 -22.45
CA GLU A 68 14.62 8.08 -22.62
C GLU A 68 14.92 6.75 -21.92
N VAL A 69 14.31 6.50 -20.76
CA VAL A 69 14.44 5.22 -20.04
C VAL A 69 13.53 4.14 -20.66
N ALA A 70 12.39 4.57 -21.16
CA ALA A 70 11.39 3.68 -21.75
C ALA A 70 11.78 3.18 -23.15
N LYS A 71 12.58 3.92 -23.91
CA LYS A 71 12.97 3.58 -25.29
C LYS A 71 13.56 2.18 -25.45
N GLN A 72 14.28 1.69 -24.44
CA GLN A 72 15.00 0.42 -24.55
C GLN A 72 14.09 -0.81 -24.38
N ASN A 73 12.93 -0.68 -23.71
CA ASN A 73 12.04 -1.80 -23.38
C ASN A 73 10.58 -1.57 -23.77
N CYS A 74 10.31 -0.70 -24.76
CA CYS A 74 8.96 -0.44 -25.24
C CYS A 74 8.53 -1.43 -26.32
N ILE A 75 7.34 -1.98 -26.12
CA ILE A 75 6.62 -2.80 -27.11
C ILE A 75 5.37 -2.03 -27.53
N TYR A 76 5.18 -1.89 -28.85
CA TYR A 76 4.00 -1.26 -29.41
C TYR A 76 2.97 -2.32 -29.77
N VAL A 77 1.72 -2.06 -29.44
CA VAL A 77 0.59 -2.97 -29.72
C VAL A 77 -0.54 -2.21 -30.39
N ASP A 78 -1.33 -2.86 -31.23
CA ASP A 78 -2.54 -2.25 -31.75
C ASP A 78 -3.62 -2.11 -30.66
N GLU A 79 -4.62 -1.27 -30.90
CA GLU A 79 -5.69 -1.00 -29.94
C GLU A 79 -6.48 -2.25 -29.55
N LYS A 80 -6.72 -3.14 -30.52
CA LYS A 80 -7.48 -4.38 -30.27
C LYS A 80 -6.71 -5.31 -29.30
N VAL A 81 -5.40 -5.39 -29.46
CA VAL A 81 -4.52 -6.15 -28.56
C VAL A 81 -4.45 -5.47 -27.21
N PHE A 82 -4.25 -4.14 -27.15
CA PHE A 82 -4.19 -3.37 -25.91
C PHE A 82 -5.46 -3.58 -25.06
N ASN A 83 -6.64 -3.54 -25.69
CA ASN A 83 -7.92 -3.74 -25.01
C ASN A 83 -8.09 -5.14 -24.40
N THR A 84 -7.25 -6.14 -24.77
CA THR A 84 -7.25 -7.46 -24.12
C THR A 84 -6.42 -7.52 -22.84
N ILE A 85 -5.51 -6.58 -22.64
CA ILE A 85 -4.57 -6.56 -21.50
C ILE A 85 -4.89 -5.46 -20.48
N THR A 86 -5.54 -4.36 -20.88
CA THR A 86 -6.01 -3.33 -19.93
C THR A 86 -7.10 -3.83 -19.00
N GLU A 87 -7.18 -3.24 -17.80
CA GLU A 87 -8.27 -3.42 -16.84
C GLU A 87 -8.97 -2.07 -16.51
N VAL A 88 -8.64 -1.03 -17.26
CA VAL A 88 -9.24 0.30 -17.11
C VAL A 88 -10.27 0.54 -18.19
N LYS A 89 -11.43 1.07 -17.81
CA LYS A 89 -12.53 1.34 -18.75
C LYS A 89 -12.15 2.35 -19.83
N ASN A 90 -11.37 3.38 -19.46
CA ASN A 90 -10.85 4.41 -20.37
C ASN A 90 -9.33 4.45 -20.22
N PRO A 91 -8.60 3.56 -20.90
CA PRO A 91 -7.16 3.42 -20.74
C PRO A 91 -6.40 4.60 -21.36
N GLN A 92 -5.29 4.98 -20.76
CA GLN A 92 -4.37 5.98 -21.33
C GLN A 92 -3.47 5.41 -22.44
N GLY A 93 -3.63 4.13 -22.78
CA GLY A 93 -2.86 3.47 -23.83
C GLY A 93 -1.43 3.10 -23.42
N ILE A 94 -1.13 3.04 -22.13
CA ILE A 94 0.19 2.65 -21.64
C ILE A 94 0.06 1.81 -20.36
N LEU A 95 0.79 0.71 -20.33
CA LEU A 95 0.95 -0.12 -19.13
C LEU A 95 2.39 -0.65 -19.04
N ALA A 96 2.80 -1.15 -17.89
CA ALA A 96 4.08 -1.79 -17.71
C ALA A 96 3.98 -3.06 -16.86
N VAL A 97 4.87 -4.01 -17.12
CA VAL A 97 5.14 -5.16 -16.26
C VAL A 97 6.27 -4.80 -15.32
N VAL A 98 6.04 -5.00 -14.03
CA VAL A 98 6.99 -4.68 -12.95
C VAL A 98 7.25 -5.93 -12.12
N GLY A 99 8.51 -6.19 -11.81
CA GLY A 99 8.90 -7.25 -10.88
C GLY A 99 8.52 -6.90 -9.45
N LYS A 100 7.99 -7.87 -8.70
CA LYS A 100 7.79 -7.73 -7.26
C LYS A 100 9.15 -7.51 -6.58
N PRO A 101 9.19 -6.74 -5.49
CA PRO A 101 10.43 -6.62 -4.70
C PRO A 101 10.91 -8.00 -4.22
N GLU A 102 12.19 -8.29 -4.42
CA GLU A 102 12.80 -9.57 -4.05
C GLU A 102 13.18 -9.61 -2.56
N GLY A 103 13.23 -10.82 -2.00
CA GLY A 103 13.72 -11.11 -0.66
C GLY A 103 12.67 -11.10 0.45
N ASN A 104 13.03 -11.69 1.58
CA ASN A 104 12.26 -11.61 2.82
C ASN A 104 12.35 -10.20 3.36
N LYS A 105 11.20 -9.59 3.53
CA LYS A 105 11.09 -8.23 4.02
C LYS A 105 11.07 -8.27 5.54
N GLU A 106 12.17 -7.81 6.15
CA GLU A 106 12.27 -7.70 7.61
C GLU A 106 11.50 -6.50 8.14
N ILE A 107 10.95 -6.65 9.34
CA ILE A 107 10.26 -5.57 10.04
C ILE A 107 11.29 -4.53 10.51
N ASN A 108 11.09 -3.29 10.14
CA ASN A 108 11.92 -2.17 10.60
C ASN A 108 11.47 -1.70 12.00
N TYR A 109 12.06 -2.21 13.05
CA TYR A 109 11.76 -1.85 14.44
C TYR A 109 12.31 -0.47 14.88
N LYS A 110 12.97 0.28 13.98
CA LYS A 110 13.41 1.67 14.25
C LYS A 110 12.29 2.67 14.07
N GLU A 111 11.22 2.31 13.37
CA GLU A 111 10.01 3.14 13.29
C GLU A 111 9.26 3.14 14.62
N ASP A 112 8.56 4.25 14.91
CA ASP A 112 7.77 4.39 16.13
C ASP A 112 6.33 3.90 15.97
N MET A 113 5.91 3.63 14.73
CA MET A 113 4.58 3.14 14.39
C MET A 113 4.67 2.03 13.35
N ILE A 114 3.93 0.96 13.57
CA ILE A 114 3.72 -0.14 12.62
C ILE A 114 2.21 -0.27 12.37
N VAL A 115 1.81 -0.40 11.12
CA VAL A 115 0.42 -0.70 10.74
C VAL A 115 0.32 -2.17 10.40
N ILE A 116 -0.68 -2.84 10.97
CA ILE A 116 -0.97 -4.26 10.77
C ILE A 116 -2.40 -4.41 10.27
N LEU A 117 -2.59 -5.14 9.17
CA LEU A 117 -3.90 -5.44 8.60
C LEU A 117 -4.26 -6.91 8.85
N ASP A 118 -5.35 -7.11 9.59
CA ASP A 118 -5.90 -8.43 9.89
C ASP A 118 -7.07 -8.73 8.96
N ASP A 119 -6.81 -9.52 7.91
CA ASP A 119 -7.78 -10.01 6.93
C ASP A 119 -8.54 -8.91 6.17
N LEU A 120 -7.90 -7.78 5.90
CA LEU A 120 -8.50 -6.71 5.10
C LEU A 120 -8.67 -7.17 3.64
N GLN A 121 -9.90 -7.08 3.11
CA GLN A 121 -10.25 -7.69 1.82
C GLN A 121 -10.45 -6.66 0.69
N ASP A 122 -11.02 -5.50 0.96
CA ASP A 122 -11.37 -4.55 -0.08
C ASP A 122 -10.13 -3.91 -0.73
N PRO A 123 -9.96 -4.05 -2.05
CA PRO A 123 -8.80 -3.50 -2.74
C PRO A 123 -8.68 -1.98 -2.66
N GLY A 124 -9.81 -1.26 -2.56
CA GLY A 124 -9.84 0.19 -2.42
C GLY A 124 -9.30 0.63 -1.06
N ASN A 125 -9.74 -0.05 0.02
CA ASN A 125 -9.24 0.18 1.37
C ASN A 125 -7.74 -0.11 1.46
N LEU A 126 -7.31 -1.26 0.96
CA LEU A 126 -5.91 -1.68 1.01
C LEU A 126 -4.98 -0.67 0.32
N GLY A 127 -5.33 -0.23 -0.89
CA GLY A 127 -4.55 0.77 -1.61
C GLY A 127 -4.59 2.15 -0.95
N THR A 128 -5.73 2.56 -0.38
CA THR A 128 -5.87 3.83 0.35
C THR A 128 -5.05 3.83 1.63
N ILE A 129 -5.02 2.72 2.37
CA ILE A 129 -4.20 2.57 3.57
C ILE A 129 -2.71 2.65 3.21
N LEU A 130 -2.25 1.94 2.19
CA LEU A 130 -0.87 2.04 1.70
C LEU A 130 -0.46 3.48 1.39
N ARG A 131 -1.33 4.21 0.68
CA ARG A 131 -1.12 5.63 0.39
C ARG A 131 -1.08 6.49 1.65
N THR A 132 -1.89 6.19 2.65
CA THR A 132 -1.92 6.93 3.92
C THR A 132 -0.66 6.64 4.75
N VAL A 133 -0.19 5.40 4.79
CA VAL A 133 1.08 5.00 5.42
C VAL A 133 2.24 5.79 4.83
N ASP A 134 2.34 5.87 3.50
CA ASP A 134 3.33 6.68 2.80
C ASP A 134 3.21 8.18 3.15
N SER A 135 1.98 8.71 3.20
CA SER A 135 1.74 10.14 3.46
C SER A 135 2.17 10.62 4.85
N VAL A 136 2.19 9.72 5.83
CA VAL A 136 2.63 10.03 7.20
C VAL A 136 4.11 9.70 7.43
N GLY A 137 4.84 9.31 6.38
CA GLY A 137 6.27 9.04 6.41
C GLY A 137 6.64 7.70 7.05
N LEU A 138 5.73 6.73 7.06
CA LEU A 138 6.03 5.34 7.42
C LEU A 138 6.45 4.56 6.18
N SER A 139 7.41 3.68 6.33
CA SER A 139 8.00 2.94 5.21
C SER A 139 7.57 1.48 5.13
N GLN A 140 6.67 1.03 6.02
CA GLN A 140 6.26 -0.38 6.07
C GLN A 140 4.84 -0.56 6.53
N ILE A 141 4.26 -1.70 6.11
CA ILE A 141 2.98 -2.23 6.57
C ILE A 141 3.04 -3.75 6.63
N ILE A 142 2.38 -4.34 7.62
CA ILE A 142 2.25 -5.79 7.74
C ILE A 142 0.83 -6.18 7.34
N VAL A 143 0.69 -7.17 6.49
CA VAL A 143 -0.60 -7.72 6.05
C VAL A 143 -0.69 -9.19 6.40
N SER A 144 -1.83 -9.65 6.90
CA SER A 144 -2.06 -11.07 7.11
C SER A 144 -2.13 -11.80 5.78
N LYS A 145 -1.77 -13.08 5.76
CA LYS A 145 -1.83 -13.95 4.57
C LYS A 145 -3.22 -14.00 3.91
N ARG A 146 -4.28 -13.82 4.70
CA ARG A 146 -5.66 -13.82 4.23
C ARG A 146 -6.15 -12.46 3.74
N SER A 147 -5.36 -11.40 3.88
CA SER A 147 -5.67 -10.10 3.29
C SER A 147 -5.67 -10.14 1.77
N GLY A 148 -6.34 -9.16 1.16
CA GLY A 148 -6.36 -9.00 -0.29
C GLY A 148 -4.96 -8.87 -0.89
N ASP A 149 -4.83 -9.23 -2.17
CA ASP A 149 -3.55 -9.15 -2.87
C ASP A 149 -3.15 -7.69 -3.15
N VAL A 150 -2.06 -7.25 -2.54
CA VAL A 150 -1.53 -5.88 -2.68
C VAL A 150 -1.07 -5.54 -4.10
N TYR A 151 -0.75 -6.57 -4.90
CA TYR A 151 -0.34 -6.41 -6.30
C TYR A 151 -1.51 -6.57 -7.30
N ASN A 152 -2.74 -6.68 -6.80
CA ASN A 152 -3.92 -6.56 -7.64
C ASN A 152 -3.96 -5.17 -8.29
N SER A 153 -4.29 -5.10 -9.59
CA SER A 153 -4.26 -3.84 -10.36
C SER A 153 -5.12 -2.72 -9.75
N LYS A 154 -6.25 -3.05 -9.13
CA LYS A 154 -7.12 -2.09 -8.44
C LYS A 154 -6.45 -1.54 -7.18
N VAL A 155 -5.76 -2.39 -6.40
CA VAL A 155 -4.96 -1.96 -5.24
C VAL A 155 -3.84 -1.04 -5.71
N VAL A 156 -3.02 -1.51 -6.64
CA VAL A 156 -1.86 -0.78 -7.16
C VAL A 156 -2.24 0.61 -7.66
N ARG A 157 -3.33 0.74 -8.42
CA ARG A 157 -3.84 2.06 -8.85
C ARG A 157 -4.23 2.96 -7.67
N SER A 158 -4.89 2.40 -6.65
CA SER A 158 -5.35 3.15 -5.47
C SER A 158 -4.19 3.68 -4.63
N THR A 159 -3.01 3.05 -4.68
CA THR A 159 -1.82 3.49 -3.93
C THR A 159 -1.22 4.79 -4.45
N MET A 160 -1.52 5.20 -5.69
CA MET A 160 -0.92 6.38 -6.33
C MET A 160 0.62 6.40 -6.27
N GLY A 161 1.26 5.22 -6.37
CA GLY A 161 2.71 5.04 -6.33
C GLY A 161 3.30 4.69 -4.96
N ALA A 162 2.53 4.73 -3.86
CA ALA A 162 3.01 4.32 -2.53
C ALA A 162 3.51 2.87 -2.51
N ILE A 163 3.00 2.00 -3.39
CA ILE A 163 3.44 0.60 -3.52
C ILE A 163 4.96 0.46 -3.82
N PHE A 164 5.59 1.47 -4.37
CA PHE A 164 7.02 1.48 -4.67
C PHE A 164 7.88 1.99 -3.51
N ARG A 165 7.28 2.63 -2.49
CA ARG A 165 7.95 3.25 -1.34
C ARG A 165 7.69 2.54 -0.03
N VAL A 166 6.51 1.94 0.12
CA VAL A 166 6.11 1.23 1.33
C VAL A 166 6.45 -0.25 1.21
N ASN A 167 7.22 -0.75 2.16
CA ASN A 167 7.54 -2.16 2.27
C ASN A 167 6.32 -2.94 2.78
N VAL A 168 5.71 -3.74 1.93
CA VAL A 168 4.60 -4.61 2.34
C VAL A 168 5.16 -5.96 2.81
N ILE A 169 4.94 -6.29 4.07
CA ILE A 169 5.39 -7.52 4.70
C ILE A 169 4.18 -8.44 4.85
N GLU A 170 4.16 -9.53 4.12
CA GLU A 170 3.12 -10.55 4.26
C GLU A 170 3.46 -11.49 5.43
N SER A 171 2.58 -11.55 6.42
CA SER A 171 2.74 -12.42 7.60
C SER A 171 2.05 -13.74 7.38
N GLU A 172 2.81 -14.84 7.37
CA GLU A 172 2.28 -16.21 7.32
C GLU A 172 1.46 -16.55 8.56
N ASN A 173 1.91 -16.08 9.73
CA ASN A 173 1.23 -16.23 11.01
C ASN A 173 1.23 -14.92 11.78
N LEU A 174 0.13 -14.20 11.74
CA LEU A 174 0.00 -12.89 12.34
C LEU A 174 0.19 -12.91 13.87
N LYS A 175 -0.20 -13.99 14.55
CA LYS A 175 0.00 -14.15 16.00
C LYS A 175 1.48 -14.17 16.38
N ASP A 176 2.29 -14.89 15.62
CA ASP A 176 3.73 -14.99 15.90
C ASP A 176 4.43 -13.67 15.55
N THR A 177 4.02 -13.01 14.47
CA THR A 177 4.49 -11.67 14.12
C THR A 177 4.18 -10.66 15.22
N ILE A 178 2.97 -10.65 15.78
CA ILE A 178 2.60 -9.77 16.89
C ILE A 178 3.44 -10.05 18.15
N LYS A 179 3.67 -11.32 18.49
CA LYS A 179 4.55 -11.68 19.62
C LYS A 179 5.97 -11.15 19.42
N GLU A 180 6.48 -11.21 18.19
CA GLU A 180 7.81 -10.69 17.87
C GLU A 180 7.87 -9.16 18.00
N ILE A 181 6.85 -8.45 17.49
CA ILE A 181 6.70 -7.00 17.65
C ILE A 181 6.69 -6.60 19.13
N LYS A 182 6.01 -7.37 20.00
CA LYS A 182 5.97 -7.13 21.46
C LYS A 182 7.35 -7.29 22.10
N LYS A 183 8.19 -8.25 21.68
CA LYS A 183 9.57 -8.38 22.17
C LYS A 183 10.40 -7.12 21.88
N HIS A 184 10.10 -6.40 20.78
CA HIS A 184 10.69 -5.13 20.46
C HIS A 184 10.06 -3.92 21.18
N LYS A 185 9.24 -4.18 22.23
CA LYS A 185 8.63 -3.19 23.12
C LYS A 185 7.65 -2.25 22.43
N PHE A 186 6.98 -2.70 21.38
CA PHE A 186 5.84 -1.99 20.84
C PHE A 186 4.58 -2.25 21.70
N ASN A 187 3.82 -1.19 21.93
CA ASN A 187 2.46 -1.30 22.45
C ASN A 187 1.54 -1.74 21.30
N VAL A 188 1.00 -2.94 21.37
CA VAL A 188 0.12 -3.48 20.33
C VAL A 188 -1.30 -3.03 20.61
N ILE A 189 -1.90 -2.31 19.68
CA ILE A 189 -3.19 -1.65 19.81
C ILE A 189 -4.13 -2.20 18.75
N SER A 190 -5.29 -2.71 19.11
CA SER A 190 -6.34 -3.09 18.18
C SER A 190 -7.50 -2.10 18.19
N THR A 191 -8.05 -1.83 17.00
CA THR A 191 -9.35 -1.14 16.87
C THR A 191 -10.47 -2.09 17.27
N SER A 192 -11.39 -1.63 18.10
CA SER A 192 -12.52 -2.44 18.60
C SER A 192 -13.72 -1.53 18.87
N LEU A 193 -14.93 -2.06 18.71
CA LEU A 193 -16.15 -1.42 19.18
C LEU A 193 -16.48 -1.81 20.64
N ASP A 194 -15.81 -2.83 21.16
CA ASP A 194 -15.98 -3.34 22.52
C ASP A 194 -14.91 -2.77 23.45
N THR A 195 -14.90 -1.45 23.60
CA THR A 195 -14.03 -0.72 24.53
C THR A 195 -14.49 0.72 24.69
N ASP A 196 -14.32 1.28 25.89
CA ASP A 196 -14.57 2.71 26.17
C ASP A 196 -13.32 3.57 26.02
N LYS A 197 -12.16 2.97 25.72
CA LYS A 197 -10.90 3.69 25.61
C LYS A 197 -10.77 4.39 24.27
N SER A 198 -10.81 5.71 24.30
CA SER A 198 -10.70 6.52 23.09
C SER A 198 -9.28 6.51 22.49
N LEU A 199 -9.20 6.59 21.18
CA LEU A 199 -7.95 6.88 20.45
C LEU A 199 -7.23 8.12 21.03
N TYR A 200 -7.99 9.12 21.47
CA TYR A 200 -7.45 10.40 21.94
C TYR A 200 -6.92 10.37 23.36
N ASP A 201 -7.19 9.28 24.10
CA ASP A 201 -6.75 9.09 25.51
C ASP A 201 -5.44 8.30 25.62
N ILE A 202 -4.83 7.94 24.48
CA ILE A 202 -3.62 7.12 24.45
C ILE A 202 -2.44 7.83 23.78
N GLU A 203 -1.25 7.42 24.17
CA GLU A 203 -0.03 7.79 23.42
C GLU A 203 0.29 6.78 22.35
N LEU A 204 0.51 7.28 21.12
CA LEU A 204 0.88 6.49 19.94
C LEU A 204 2.40 6.53 19.71
N ASN A 205 3.18 6.25 20.76
CA ASN A 205 4.64 6.19 20.67
C ASN A 205 5.10 4.74 20.82
N LYS A 206 5.96 4.27 19.91
CA LYS A 206 6.40 2.87 19.86
C LYS A 206 5.19 1.91 19.84
N SER A 207 4.29 2.11 18.88
CA SER A 207 3.00 1.41 18.81
C SER A 207 2.85 0.63 17.51
N ALA A 208 2.14 -0.51 17.59
CA ALA A 208 1.68 -1.28 16.44
C ALA A 208 0.15 -1.28 16.42
N ILE A 209 -0.46 -0.63 15.43
CA ILE A 209 -1.92 -0.53 15.30
C ILE A 209 -2.44 -1.64 14.40
N ILE A 210 -3.45 -2.37 14.87
CA ILE A 210 -4.12 -3.44 14.13
C ILE A 210 -5.47 -2.93 13.65
N VAL A 211 -5.67 -2.98 12.33
CA VAL A 211 -6.93 -2.69 11.66
C VAL A 211 -7.46 -3.99 11.08
N GLY A 212 -8.71 -4.29 11.37
CA GLY A 212 -9.32 -5.56 10.98
C GLY A 212 -10.11 -5.51 9.68
N ASN A 213 -10.74 -6.63 9.41
CA ASN A 213 -11.65 -6.85 8.29
C ASN A 213 -12.85 -5.87 8.33
N GLU A 214 -13.35 -5.50 7.17
CA GLU A 214 -14.41 -4.50 7.02
C GLU A 214 -15.73 -4.91 7.70
N ALA A 215 -16.04 -6.20 7.70
CA ALA A 215 -17.28 -6.73 8.26
C ALA A 215 -17.15 -7.20 9.70
N ASN A 216 -15.99 -7.81 10.03
CA ASN A 216 -15.81 -8.51 11.31
C ASN A 216 -14.87 -7.77 12.28
N GLY A 217 -14.23 -6.69 11.84
CA GLY A 217 -13.19 -6.01 12.60
C GLY A 217 -11.93 -6.88 12.81
N VAL A 218 -11.17 -6.60 13.83
CA VAL A 218 -10.00 -7.40 14.24
C VAL A 218 -10.48 -8.72 14.83
N SER A 219 -9.90 -9.84 14.41
CA SER A 219 -10.28 -11.17 14.90
C SER A 219 -10.06 -11.31 16.41
N LYS A 220 -10.93 -12.06 17.08
CA LYS A 220 -10.89 -12.22 18.56
C LYS A 220 -9.52 -12.68 19.05
N GLU A 221 -8.93 -13.65 18.36
CA GLU A 221 -7.62 -14.18 18.70
C GLU A 221 -6.49 -13.13 18.59
N ILE A 222 -6.60 -12.19 17.66
CA ILE A 222 -5.66 -11.08 17.50
C ILE A 222 -5.95 -9.98 18.54
N GLN A 223 -7.22 -9.70 18.84
CA GLN A 223 -7.58 -8.78 19.91
C GLN A 223 -7.08 -9.23 21.30
N GLU A 224 -7.05 -10.52 21.59
CA GLU A 224 -6.53 -11.10 22.85
C GLU A 224 -5.01 -10.90 22.98
N LEU A 225 -4.29 -10.77 21.88
CA LEU A 225 -2.86 -10.46 21.85
C LEU A 225 -2.54 -8.97 21.97
N SER A 226 -3.53 -8.10 21.85
CA SER A 226 -3.35 -6.66 21.95
C SER A 226 -3.16 -6.23 23.40
N ASP A 227 -2.28 -5.23 23.61
CA ASP A 227 -2.07 -4.63 24.93
C ASP A 227 -3.17 -3.61 25.27
N THR A 228 -3.75 -3.01 24.24
CA THR A 228 -4.78 -1.99 24.35
C THR A 228 -5.80 -2.15 23.21
N LYS A 229 -7.08 -2.04 23.55
CA LYS A 229 -8.17 -1.87 22.57
C LYS A 229 -8.58 -0.41 22.56
N ILE A 230 -8.86 0.14 21.39
CA ILE A 230 -9.28 1.54 21.23
C ILE A 230 -10.50 1.66 20.32
N ILE A 231 -11.27 2.70 20.58
CA ILE A 231 -12.37 3.14 19.72
C ILE A 231 -12.06 4.55 19.19
N ILE A 232 -12.47 4.83 17.96
CA ILE A 232 -12.60 6.20 17.46
C ILE A 232 -13.98 6.68 17.85
N PRO A 233 -14.13 7.74 18.69
CA PRO A 233 -15.43 8.19 19.17
C PRO A 233 -16.34 8.61 18.02
N MET A 234 -17.54 8.06 18.00
CA MET A 234 -18.59 8.37 17.03
C MET A 234 -19.68 9.24 17.67
N LEU A 235 -19.81 10.49 17.27
CA LEU A 235 -20.80 11.42 17.80
C LEU A 235 -22.14 11.38 17.06
N GLY A 236 -22.18 10.69 15.93
CA GLY A 236 -23.35 10.53 15.08
C GLY A 236 -24.04 9.18 15.30
N LYS A 237 -24.90 8.80 14.32
CA LYS A 237 -25.65 7.53 14.36
C LYS A 237 -24.92 6.36 13.68
N THR A 238 -23.79 6.61 13.02
CA THR A 238 -22.99 5.59 12.35
C THR A 238 -22.20 4.80 13.38
N GLU A 239 -22.26 3.47 13.32
CA GLU A 239 -21.61 2.59 14.30
C GLU A 239 -20.08 2.51 14.11
N SER A 240 -19.60 2.62 12.84
CA SER A 240 -18.18 2.48 12.52
C SER A 240 -17.79 3.34 11.31
N LEU A 241 -16.50 3.58 11.14
CA LEU A 241 -15.90 4.17 9.96
C LEU A 241 -15.44 3.07 8.99
N ASN A 242 -15.37 3.42 7.70
CA ASN A 242 -14.65 2.63 6.73
C ASN A 242 -13.20 2.37 7.21
N ALA A 243 -12.65 1.18 6.96
CA ALA A 243 -11.35 0.75 7.49
C ALA A 243 -10.19 1.70 7.07
N SER A 244 -10.19 2.19 5.83
CA SER A 244 -9.15 3.13 5.39
C SER A 244 -9.31 4.52 6.01
N VAL A 245 -10.53 4.97 6.26
CA VAL A 245 -10.81 6.22 6.98
C VAL A 245 -10.38 6.11 8.44
N ALA A 246 -10.74 5.02 9.12
CA ALA A 246 -10.32 4.75 10.49
C ALA A 246 -8.79 4.73 10.62
N THR A 247 -8.11 4.04 9.70
CA THR A 247 -6.64 4.02 9.65
C THR A 247 -6.08 5.43 9.47
N GLY A 248 -6.67 6.23 8.59
CA GLY A 248 -6.28 7.63 8.37
C GLY A 248 -6.39 8.47 9.64
N VAL A 249 -7.50 8.35 10.38
CA VAL A 249 -7.70 9.06 11.67
C VAL A 249 -6.62 8.68 12.67
N VAL A 250 -6.32 7.38 12.85
CA VAL A 250 -5.28 6.91 13.78
C VAL A 250 -3.90 7.40 13.37
N LEU A 251 -3.55 7.30 12.10
CA LEU A 251 -2.23 7.71 11.61
C LEU A 251 -2.02 9.23 11.70
N TYR A 252 -3.05 10.04 11.44
CA TYR A 252 -2.95 11.49 11.59
C TYR A 252 -2.99 11.93 13.05
N GLU A 253 -3.61 11.19 13.96
CA GLU A 253 -3.45 11.39 15.40
C GLU A 253 -2.01 11.10 15.84
N TYR A 254 -1.40 10.04 15.34
CA TYR A 254 0.04 9.77 15.54
C TYR A 254 0.91 10.95 15.07
N VAL A 255 0.66 11.47 13.86
CA VAL A 255 1.39 12.66 13.34
C VAL A 255 1.18 13.87 14.24
N ARG A 256 -0.05 14.14 14.67
CA ARG A 256 -0.36 15.25 15.58
C ARG A 256 0.44 15.15 16.87
N GLN A 257 0.47 13.97 17.49
CA GLN A 257 1.22 13.73 18.72
C GLN A 257 2.73 13.93 18.50
N LYS A 258 3.27 13.44 17.40
CA LYS A 258 4.70 13.57 17.04
C LYS A 258 5.09 15.03 16.83
N ILE A 259 4.28 15.81 16.13
CA ILE A 259 4.49 17.24 15.90
C ILE A 259 4.43 18.01 17.23
N CYS A 260 3.42 17.78 18.06
CA CYS A 260 3.28 18.45 19.36
C CYS A 260 4.47 18.17 20.30
N LYS A 261 4.98 16.93 20.31
CA LYS A 261 6.18 16.57 21.10
C LYS A 261 7.43 17.34 20.62
N LYS A 262 7.61 17.45 19.29
CA LYS A 262 8.72 18.21 18.70
C LYS A 262 8.67 19.70 19.05
N PHE A 263 7.51 20.33 19.00
CA PHE A 263 7.32 21.74 19.39
C PHE A 263 7.63 21.95 20.87
N LYS A 264 7.10 21.10 21.78
CA LYS A 264 7.38 21.20 23.22
C LYS A 264 8.87 21.08 23.53
N LYS A 265 9.59 20.17 22.85
CA LYS A 265 11.05 19.99 23.01
C LYS A 265 11.83 21.21 22.55
N ASN A 266 11.44 21.83 21.45
CA ASN A 266 12.09 23.03 20.93
C ASN A 266 11.88 24.23 21.86
N ILE A 267 10.69 24.42 22.44
CA ILE A 267 10.41 25.47 23.43
C ILE A 267 11.21 25.24 24.71
N ALA A 268 11.32 23.99 25.19
CA ALA A 268 12.13 23.69 26.38
C ALA A 268 13.62 24.01 26.16
N ASN A 269 14.14 23.68 24.98
CA ASN A 269 15.55 23.97 24.62
C ASN A 269 15.82 25.46 24.43
N SER A 270 14.85 26.25 23.95
CA SER A 270 14.99 27.72 23.83
C SER A 270 14.87 28.46 25.15
N LYS A 271 14.30 27.87 26.20
CA LYS A 271 14.27 28.45 27.56
C LYS A 271 15.54 28.21 28.37
N ILE A 272 16.49 27.43 27.87
CA ILE A 272 17.79 27.17 28.52
C ILE A 272 18.83 28.23 28.10
N ILE A 273 18.48 29.16 27.20
CA ILE A 273 19.37 30.25 26.72
C ILE A 273 19.00 31.62 27.35
N LEU A 274 18.23 31.65 28.42
CA LEU A 274 17.99 32.82 29.29
C LEU A 274 18.48 32.50 30.70
#